data_440c29f5a46b95f72f88dd90a3e2a1bd
#
_entry.id   440c29f5a46b95f72f88dd90a3e2a1bd
#
_cell.length_a   1.000
_cell.length_b   1.000
_cell.length_c   1.000
_cell.angle_alpha   90.00
_cell.angle_beta   90.00
_cell.angle_gamma   90.00
#
_symmetry.space_group_name_H-M   'P 1'
#
loop_
_entity.id
_entity.type
_entity.pdbx_description
1 polymer ?
#
loop_
_entity_poly.entity_id
_entity_poly.type
_entity_poly.pdbx_seq_one_letter_code
_entity_poly.pdbx_strand_id
1 'polypeptide(L)'
;MTQPPPPPPQPSNDPRKEGFGAPQSPPPAGGFGAPPPPAPGTPPPAQPPGPPPGQPAYGYPPQAPGTPPPPAPGTPPPGQPGQPGQPGQPGQQGYGYPAPGQPPYGYQQYPPQHVTQPMGGPGGPGGGKKFNSQMAIIVASVVAVALIVGGGVWYSSSSGDPKEEAKAGETTGGKGGDSGPAGGGGEEKVPSNTASQVRFQLPAPKVGADTTLSVKGSWLTDDAYVKSGDSKIVGYEPKSGKELWTLPLSGPTCAGSRQVSEDGLAAVVFEAEGKKEYNGCSQIAVFDTKTGDKLWQKEVSDGGDKADFQEIVISEQTVAVGGGTDGGAAFELKSGKPRWAPKPSDTCKDAGYAGGEQLVAVRECGSYDNPRVEVQLIDAVSGTPKWTYKLPPGIDNAKVMSTKPVVFGVDSGEITDTGVTDIFALDEAGKLRSKAALGKREYQLDCDVNMVQECNGVVVGNDRVYLPTAQHQGSGDYGMTNEIVAFDLATGKTAGPKADAGEKYQMLPLRMDGTNILAYKIPPYDKGGQVVTIDPKTGKQTVLLENPAQEDIRDAETQFVLPDGAEMLYGDGALYISDKLMSKPSAADTRKRNLAVVFGAN
;
A
#
# COMPACT_ATOMS: atom_id res chain seq x y z
N MET A 1 9.81 65.07 -34.02
CA MET A 1 8.33 65.05 -33.95
C MET A 1 7.87 64.10 -35.01
N THR A 2 7.61 62.85 -34.70
CA THR A 2 7.07 61.81 -35.60
C THR A 2 5.79 61.34 -34.97
N GLN A 3 4.69 61.48 -35.76
CA GLN A 3 3.31 61.09 -35.40
C GLN A 3 3.19 59.59 -35.13
N PRO A 4 2.30 59.16 -34.22
CA PRO A 4 1.97 57.75 -34.01
C PRO A 4 1.03 57.26 -35.10
N PRO A 5 1.02 55.93 -35.39
CA PRO A 5 0.17 55.31 -36.40
C PRO A 5 -1.30 55.20 -35.93
N PRO A 6 -2.27 55.16 -36.88
CA PRO A 6 -3.71 55.11 -36.59
C PRO A 6 -4.16 53.73 -36.08
N PRO A 7 -5.29 53.67 -35.33
CA PRO A 7 -5.83 52.44 -34.79
C PRO A 7 -6.55 51.60 -35.86
N PRO A 8 -6.70 50.27 -35.64
CA PRO A 8 -7.36 49.37 -36.58
C PRO A 8 -8.89 49.53 -36.56
N PRO A 9 -9.59 49.22 -37.68
CA PRO A 9 -11.04 49.44 -37.82
C PRO A 9 -11.85 48.41 -37.01
N GLN A 10 -12.95 48.90 -36.42
CA GLN A 10 -13.96 48.11 -35.75
C GLN A 10 -14.87 47.38 -36.77
N PRO A 11 -15.41 46.16 -36.43
CA PRO A 11 -16.41 45.51 -37.28
C PRO A 11 -17.80 46.18 -37.12
N SER A 12 -18.44 46.46 -38.26
CA SER A 12 -19.78 47.04 -38.35
C SER A 12 -20.86 45.98 -38.07
N ASN A 13 -21.74 46.27 -37.11
CA ASN A 13 -23.05 45.63 -36.97
C ASN A 13 -24.03 46.24 -38.03
N ASP A 14 -24.58 45.40 -38.87
CA ASP A 14 -25.80 45.72 -39.62
C ASP A 14 -26.75 44.51 -39.61
N PRO A 15 -27.95 44.61 -39.00
CA PRO A 15 -28.96 43.57 -39.06
C PRO A 15 -29.98 43.91 -40.14
N ARG A 16 -30.11 43.11 -41.18
CA ARG A 16 -31.32 42.84 -41.95
C ARG A 16 -31.06 42.19 -43.31
N LYS A 17 -31.46 40.94 -43.46
CA LYS A 17 -32.43 40.54 -44.47
C LYS A 17 -32.78 39.06 -44.37
N GLU A 18 -34.05 38.87 -44.30
CA GLU A 18 -34.87 37.69 -44.31
C GLU A 18 -34.62 36.75 -45.50
N GLY A 19 -34.86 35.45 -45.28
CA GLY A 19 -34.95 34.45 -46.32
C GLY A 19 -35.49 33.14 -45.74
N PHE A 20 -36.83 33.04 -45.63
CA PHE A 20 -37.55 31.79 -45.33
C PHE A 20 -37.39 30.83 -46.50
N GLY A 21 -36.72 29.67 -46.25
CA GLY A 21 -36.76 28.51 -47.16
C GLY A 21 -37.76 27.49 -46.61
N ALA A 22 -38.72 27.12 -47.44
CA ALA A 22 -39.83 26.22 -47.16
C ALA A 22 -39.36 24.79 -46.79
N PRO A 23 -40.14 24.02 -45.97
CA PRO A 23 -39.79 22.67 -45.57
C PRO A 23 -39.93 21.67 -46.73
N GLN A 24 -38.92 20.82 -46.90
CA GLN A 24 -38.96 19.70 -47.84
C GLN A 24 -39.84 18.58 -47.27
N SER A 25 -40.69 18.05 -48.14
CA SER A 25 -41.60 16.94 -47.87
C SER A 25 -40.88 15.62 -47.59
N PRO A 26 -41.42 14.73 -46.73
CA PRO A 26 -40.84 13.43 -46.48
C PRO A 26 -41.02 12.48 -47.68
N PRO A 27 -40.10 11.50 -47.88
CA PRO A 27 -40.24 10.52 -48.96
C PRO A 27 -41.39 9.52 -48.68
N PRO A 28 -41.98 8.91 -49.73
CA PRO A 28 -43.17 8.07 -49.62
C PRO A 28 -42.88 6.74 -48.91
N ALA A 29 -43.85 6.26 -48.10
CA ALA A 29 -43.86 5.01 -47.40
C ALA A 29 -43.84 3.85 -48.40
N GLY A 30 -42.79 3.01 -48.34
CA GLY A 30 -42.68 1.72 -49.01
C GLY A 30 -43.45 0.65 -48.26
N GLY A 31 -44.20 -0.13 -49.02
CA GLY A 31 -45.22 -1.08 -48.59
C GLY A 31 -44.72 -2.22 -47.66
N PHE A 32 -45.64 -2.64 -46.86
CA PHE A 32 -45.54 -3.83 -45.98
C PHE A 32 -45.39 -5.12 -46.83
N GLY A 33 -44.24 -5.75 -46.75
CA GLY A 33 -44.03 -7.11 -47.19
C GLY A 33 -44.57 -8.11 -46.12
N ALA A 34 -45.28 -9.10 -46.58
CA ALA A 34 -45.85 -10.15 -45.73
C ALA A 34 -44.77 -10.90 -44.91
N PRO A 35 -45.08 -11.36 -43.67
CA PRO A 35 -44.13 -12.10 -42.86
C PRO A 35 -43.80 -13.48 -43.46
N PRO A 36 -42.55 -13.97 -43.30
CA PRO A 36 -42.16 -15.31 -43.71
C PRO A 36 -42.84 -16.39 -42.86
N PRO A 37 -43.04 -17.60 -43.40
CA PRO A 37 -43.66 -18.70 -42.68
C PRO A 37 -42.82 -19.19 -41.51
N PRO A 38 -43.45 -19.74 -40.42
CA PRO A 38 -42.71 -20.19 -39.23
C PRO A 38 -41.81 -21.39 -39.53
N ALA A 39 -40.63 -21.39 -38.98
CA ALA A 39 -39.66 -22.48 -39.03
C ALA A 39 -40.21 -23.72 -38.28
N PRO A 40 -39.82 -24.95 -38.66
CA PRO A 40 -40.24 -26.17 -37.97
C PRO A 40 -39.76 -26.21 -36.53
N GLY A 41 -40.67 -26.59 -35.60
CA GLY A 41 -40.40 -26.60 -34.16
C GLY A 41 -39.27 -27.55 -33.77
N THR A 42 -38.42 -27.08 -32.91
CA THR A 42 -37.45 -27.88 -32.15
C THR A 42 -38.17 -28.80 -31.16
N PRO A 43 -37.74 -30.06 -31.00
CA PRO A 43 -38.30 -30.93 -30.00
C PRO A 43 -38.01 -30.44 -28.56
N PRO A 44 -38.88 -30.75 -27.58
CA PRO A 44 -38.71 -30.32 -26.21
C PRO A 44 -37.45 -30.94 -25.57
N PRO A 45 -36.78 -30.24 -24.63
CA PRO A 45 -35.60 -30.74 -23.96
C PRO A 45 -35.95 -31.98 -23.10
N ALA A 46 -35.07 -32.98 -23.15
CA ALA A 46 -35.18 -34.20 -22.36
C ALA A 46 -35.14 -33.89 -20.87
N GLN A 47 -36.00 -34.54 -20.09
CA GLN A 47 -35.99 -34.48 -18.63
C GLN A 47 -34.67 -35.03 -18.07
N PRO A 48 -34.13 -34.42 -16.98
CA PRO A 48 -32.94 -34.95 -16.32
C PRO A 48 -33.21 -36.33 -15.69
N PRO A 49 -32.20 -37.24 -15.66
CA PRO A 49 -32.34 -38.56 -15.04
C PRO A 49 -32.55 -38.42 -13.53
N GLY A 50 -33.45 -39.24 -12.99
CA GLY A 50 -33.74 -39.35 -11.57
C GLY A 50 -32.54 -39.88 -10.77
N PRO A 51 -32.51 -39.66 -9.45
CA PRO A 51 -31.40 -40.05 -8.61
C PRO A 51 -31.27 -41.58 -8.48
N PRO A 52 -30.03 -42.10 -8.32
CA PRO A 52 -29.81 -43.56 -8.15
C PRO A 52 -30.31 -44.05 -6.78
N PRO A 53 -30.60 -45.36 -6.63
CA PRO A 53 -31.13 -45.95 -5.39
C PRO A 53 -30.09 -45.92 -4.27
N GLY A 54 -30.58 -45.68 -3.03
CA GLY A 54 -29.82 -45.42 -1.83
C GLY A 54 -28.88 -46.52 -1.37
N GLN A 55 -27.76 -46.09 -0.80
CA GLN A 55 -26.90 -46.89 0.07
C GLN A 55 -27.39 -46.82 1.53
N PRO A 56 -27.16 -47.85 2.36
CA PRO A 56 -27.72 -47.95 3.70
C PRO A 56 -27.03 -46.99 4.69
N ALA A 57 -27.86 -46.35 5.52
CA ALA A 57 -27.44 -45.41 6.57
C ALA A 57 -26.69 -46.11 7.72
N TYR A 58 -25.51 -45.62 8.06
CA TYR A 58 -24.87 -45.89 9.35
C TYR A 58 -25.52 -45.03 10.43
N GLY A 59 -26.01 -45.71 11.50
CA GLY A 59 -26.73 -45.08 12.59
C GLY A 59 -25.83 -44.22 13.49
N TYR A 60 -26.37 -43.07 13.89
CA TYR A 60 -25.87 -42.24 14.98
C TYR A 60 -26.40 -42.74 16.34
N PRO A 61 -25.62 -42.59 17.43
CA PRO A 61 -26.13 -42.92 18.78
C PRO A 61 -27.13 -41.87 19.26
N PRO A 62 -28.07 -42.23 20.18
CA PRO A 62 -29.15 -41.35 20.60
C PRO A 62 -28.70 -40.20 21.48
N GLN A 63 -29.20 -39.00 21.17
CA GLN A 63 -29.04 -37.78 22.00
C GLN A 63 -29.96 -37.86 23.24
N ALA A 64 -29.43 -37.36 24.36
CA ALA A 64 -30.16 -37.18 25.60
C ALA A 64 -31.19 -36.00 25.50
N PRO A 65 -32.29 -36.02 26.29
CA PRO A 65 -33.37 -35.04 26.18
C PRO A 65 -32.94 -33.63 26.55
N GLY A 66 -33.14 -32.67 25.65
CA GLY A 66 -32.83 -31.25 25.86
C GLY A 66 -33.86 -30.54 26.75
N THR A 67 -33.35 -29.63 27.56
CA THR A 67 -34.10 -28.63 28.33
C THR A 67 -34.82 -27.64 27.40
N PRO A 68 -36.04 -27.16 27.77
CA PRO A 68 -36.80 -26.21 26.95
C PRO A 68 -36.16 -24.82 26.94
N PRO A 69 -36.31 -24.06 25.83
CA PRO A 69 -35.78 -22.72 25.74
C PRO A 69 -36.58 -21.70 26.59
N PRO A 70 -35.91 -20.58 27.04
CA PRO A 70 -36.58 -19.53 27.79
C PRO A 70 -37.57 -18.74 26.91
N PRO A 71 -38.65 -18.14 27.49
CA PRO A 71 -39.65 -17.40 26.74
C PRO A 71 -39.13 -16.05 26.24
N ALA A 72 -39.57 -15.68 25.03
CA ALA A 72 -39.27 -14.41 24.38
C ALA A 72 -39.86 -13.22 25.12
N PRO A 73 -39.22 -12.01 25.11
CA PRO A 73 -39.80 -10.80 25.72
C PRO A 73 -41.04 -10.32 24.96
N GLY A 74 -42.10 -10.06 25.69
CA GLY A 74 -43.37 -9.58 25.15
C GLY A 74 -43.31 -8.13 24.66
N THR A 75 -44.01 -7.88 23.57
CA THR A 75 -44.29 -6.54 23.02
C THR A 75 -45.27 -5.77 23.90
N PRO A 76 -45.07 -4.46 24.14
CA PRO A 76 -46.04 -3.64 24.86
C PRO A 76 -47.26 -3.26 23.98
N PRO A 77 -48.46 -3.09 24.57
CA PRO A 77 -49.66 -2.73 23.83
C PRO A 77 -49.73 -1.25 23.43
N PRO A 78 -50.52 -0.86 22.42
CA PRO A 78 -50.60 0.50 21.91
C PRO A 78 -51.43 1.39 22.82
N GLY A 79 -50.85 2.55 23.19
CA GLY A 79 -51.53 3.58 24.00
C GLY A 79 -52.42 4.50 23.16
N GLN A 80 -53.56 4.88 23.70
CA GLN A 80 -54.58 5.78 23.17
C GLN A 80 -54.12 7.25 23.12
N PRO A 81 -54.71 8.10 22.24
CA PRO A 81 -54.31 9.49 22.07
C PRO A 81 -54.99 10.42 23.12
N GLY A 82 -54.19 11.28 23.73
CA GLY A 82 -54.64 12.31 24.66
C GLY A 82 -54.64 13.72 24.04
N GLN A 83 -55.59 14.53 24.42
CA GLN A 83 -55.95 15.84 23.92
C GLN A 83 -54.96 16.98 24.25
N PRO A 84 -55.07 18.17 23.57
CA PRO A 84 -54.11 19.25 23.66
C PRO A 84 -54.41 20.25 24.82
N GLY A 85 -53.36 20.71 25.47
CA GLY A 85 -53.37 21.73 26.51
C GLY A 85 -52.58 22.98 26.15
N GLN A 86 -53.06 24.13 26.55
CA GLN A 86 -52.71 25.50 26.20
C GLN A 86 -51.36 26.04 26.71
N PRO A 87 -50.92 27.25 26.24
CA PRO A 87 -49.58 27.77 26.41
C PRO A 87 -49.38 28.62 27.68
N GLY A 88 -48.19 28.57 28.24
CA GLY A 88 -47.71 29.40 29.35
C GLY A 88 -46.36 30.03 29.10
N GLN A 89 -46.19 31.26 29.49
CA GLN A 89 -45.18 32.28 29.23
C GLN A 89 -43.79 32.07 29.90
N PRO A 90 -42.80 32.96 29.64
CA PRO A 90 -41.36 32.65 29.60
C PRO A 90 -40.62 33.02 30.90
N GLY A 91 -39.50 32.35 31.12
CA GLY A 91 -38.58 32.64 32.23
C GLY A 91 -37.14 32.22 31.97
N GLN A 92 -36.31 33.20 31.75
CA GLN A 92 -34.88 33.42 32.11
C GLN A 92 -33.84 32.27 32.08
N GLN A 93 -32.86 32.52 31.26
CA GLN A 93 -31.38 32.38 31.41
C GLN A 93 -30.80 31.23 32.25
N GLY A 94 -29.93 30.44 31.61
CA GLY A 94 -28.95 29.59 32.26
C GLY A 94 -27.96 29.05 31.27
N TYR A 95 -26.75 29.52 31.34
CA TYR A 95 -25.57 29.07 30.63
C TYR A 95 -25.26 27.59 30.85
N GLY A 96 -24.78 26.88 29.83
CA GLY A 96 -24.15 25.58 30.03
C GLY A 96 -23.97 24.76 28.76
N TYR A 97 -22.83 24.82 28.16
CA TYR A 97 -22.27 23.79 27.30
C TYR A 97 -22.05 22.49 28.10
N PRO A 98 -21.89 21.27 27.50
CA PRO A 98 -20.95 20.97 26.42
C PRO A 98 -21.42 19.93 25.38
N ALA A 99 -20.75 19.93 24.24
CA ALA A 99 -20.76 18.87 23.24
C ALA A 99 -20.07 17.59 23.74
N PRO A 100 -20.49 16.40 23.30
CA PRO A 100 -19.78 15.15 23.65
C PRO A 100 -18.59 14.93 22.74
N GLY A 101 -17.41 14.95 23.36
CA GLY A 101 -16.17 14.51 22.76
C GLY A 101 -16.14 12.98 22.63
N GLN A 102 -15.57 12.50 21.57
CA GLN A 102 -15.20 11.09 21.41
C GLN A 102 -14.08 10.73 22.40
N PRO A 103 -14.07 9.52 22.96
CA PRO A 103 -13.03 9.13 23.92
C PRO A 103 -11.75 8.72 23.20
N PRO A 104 -10.58 9.07 23.76
CA PRO A 104 -9.31 8.53 23.30
C PRO A 104 -9.14 7.08 23.77
N TYR A 105 -8.53 6.26 22.94
CA TYR A 105 -8.13 4.90 23.29
C TYR A 105 -7.15 4.92 24.47
N GLY A 106 -7.65 4.56 25.65
CA GLY A 106 -6.85 4.35 26.84
C GLY A 106 -6.60 2.87 27.06
N TYR A 107 -5.34 2.50 27.18
CA TYR A 107 -4.91 1.17 27.62
C TYR A 107 -5.48 0.87 29.00
N GLN A 108 -6.29 -0.18 29.12
CA GLN A 108 -6.73 -0.69 30.41
C GLN A 108 -5.65 -1.63 30.97
N GLN A 109 -5.02 -1.20 32.04
CA GLN A 109 -4.26 -2.06 32.93
C GLN A 109 -5.21 -2.98 33.71
N TYR A 110 -5.03 -4.29 33.62
CA TYR A 110 -5.64 -5.26 34.50
C TYR A 110 -4.84 -5.38 35.80
N PRO A 111 -5.49 -5.48 36.97
CA PRO A 111 -4.81 -5.70 38.24
C PRO A 111 -4.35 -7.17 38.37
N PRO A 112 -3.24 -7.45 39.07
CA PRO A 112 -2.72 -8.78 39.22
C PRO A 112 -3.58 -9.65 40.16
N GLN A 113 -3.96 -10.83 39.70
CA GLN A 113 -4.58 -11.86 40.52
C GLN A 113 -3.50 -12.62 41.33
N HIS A 114 -3.67 -12.64 42.63
CA HIS A 114 -2.90 -13.47 43.55
C HIS A 114 -3.21 -14.96 43.32
N VAL A 115 -2.19 -15.74 43.00
CA VAL A 115 -2.26 -17.20 43.02
C VAL A 115 -1.59 -17.69 44.30
N THR A 116 -2.39 -18.31 45.15
CA THR A 116 -1.97 -19.00 46.38
C THR A 116 -1.25 -20.30 46.04
N GLN A 117 -0.09 -20.51 46.65
CA GLN A 117 0.66 -21.76 46.66
C GLN A 117 0.01 -22.84 47.54
N PRO A 118 0.13 -24.13 47.25
CA PRO A 118 0.05 -25.20 48.24
C PRO A 118 1.44 -25.70 48.65
N MET A 119 1.64 -25.72 49.94
CA MET A 119 2.75 -26.43 50.60
C MET A 119 2.56 -27.96 50.55
N GLY A 120 3.66 -28.69 50.57
CA GLY A 120 3.70 -30.11 50.92
C GLY A 120 5.07 -30.73 50.78
N GLY A 121 5.64 -31.10 51.83
CA GLY A 121 6.87 -31.56 52.41
C GLY A 121 7.46 -32.93 51.96
N PRO A 122 8.30 -33.59 52.78
CA PRO A 122 9.71 -33.80 52.43
C PRO A 122 10.09 -35.27 52.20
N GLY A 123 11.27 -35.52 51.63
CA GLY A 123 11.84 -36.87 51.64
C GLY A 123 13.08 -37.14 50.78
N GLY A 124 14.23 -37.16 51.35
CA GLY A 124 15.29 -38.13 51.27
C GLY A 124 16.37 -38.13 50.16
N PRO A 125 17.61 -38.54 50.47
CA PRO A 125 18.78 -38.08 49.71
C PRO A 125 19.35 -39.13 48.74
N GLY A 126 19.91 -38.63 47.61
CA GLY A 126 20.67 -39.45 46.68
C GLY A 126 21.63 -38.59 45.83
N GLY A 127 22.93 -38.73 46.16
CA GLY A 127 23.99 -37.95 45.50
C GLY A 127 24.28 -38.36 44.08
N GLY A 128 24.41 -37.35 43.22
CA GLY A 128 24.88 -37.46 41.84
C GLY A 128 25.59 -36.18 41.43
N LYS A 129 26.88 -36.30 41.10
CA LYS A 129 27.77 -35.20 40.71
C LYS A 129 27.21 -34.47 39.47
N LYS A 130 26.94 -33.18 39.61
CA LYS A 130 26.60 -32.30 38.51
C LYS A 130 27.84 -31.96 37.70
N PHE A 131 27.93 -32.45 36.46
CA PHE A 131 28.88 -31.96 35.47
C PHE A 131 28.38 -30.59 34.96
N ASN A 132 29.27 -29.61 34.97
CA ASN A 132 28.98 -28.23 34.62
C ASN A 132 28.88 -28.11 33.08
N SER A 133 27.69 -28.03 32.52
CA SER A 133 27.43 -27.97 31.08
C SER A 133 27.94 -26.70 30.36
N GLN A 134 28.34 -25.69 31.12
CA GLN A 134 28.89 -24.44 30.54
C GLN A 134 30.33 -24.59 30.00
N MET A 135 31.12 -25.54 30.49
CA MET A 135 32.48 -25.77 29.95
C MET A 135 32.48 -26.54 28.63
N ALA A 136 31.47 -27.35 28.35
CA ALA A 136 31.41 -28.12 27.13
C ALA A 136 31.07 -27.23 25.90
N ILE A 137 30.35 -26.14 26.09
CA ILE A 137 29.96 -25.20 25.01
C ILE A 137 31.14 -24.33 24.59
N ILE A 138 32.00 -23.91 25.51
CA ILE A 138 33.16 -23.06 25.21
C ILE A 138 34.25 -23.85 24.44
N VAL A 139 34.43 -25.13 24.70
CA VAL A 139 35.41 -25.96 23.97
C VAL A 139 34.93 -26.26 22.54
N ALA A 140 33.63 -26.47 22.34
CA ALA A 140 33.07 -26.71 21.00
C ALA A 140 33.16 -25.48 20.07
N SER A 141 32.97 -24.27 20.61
CA SER A 141 33.04 -23.02 19.82
C SER A 141 34.47 -22.67 19.38
N VAL A 142 35.48 -22.95 20.20
CA VAL A 142 36.89 -22.67 19.84
C VAL A 142 37.39 -23.63 18.76
N VAL A 143 36.95 -24.90 18.75
CA VAL A 143 37.32 -25.88 17.71
C VAL A 143 36.67 -25.54 16.39
N ALA A 144 35.42 -25.05 16.35
CA ALA A 144 34.74 -24.65 15.14
C ALA A 144 35.39 -23.42 14.45
N VAL A 145 35.83 -22.44 15.24
CA VAL A 145 36.53 -21.25 14.70
C VAL A 145 37.92 -21.64 14.17
N ALA A 146 38.63 -22.53 14.82
CA ALA A 146 39.94 -22.99 14.33
C ALA A 146 39.87 -23.77 13.00
N LEU A 147 38.80 -24.55 12.79
CA LEU A 147 38.59 -25.26 11.51
C LEU A 147 38.18 -24.34 10.35
N ILE A 148 37.46 -23.28 10.62
CA ILE A 148 37.05 -22.30 9.58
C ILE A 148 38.25 -21.45 9.17
N VAL A 149 39.09 -21.01 10.09
CA VAL A 149 40.30 -20.22 9.80
C VAL A 149 41.36 -21.07 9.12
N GLY A 150 41.58 -22.32 9.59
CA GLY A 150 42.55 -23.25 9.00
C GLY A 150 42.17 -23.71 7.58
N GLY A 151 40.87 -23.95 7.32
CA GLY A 151 40.36 -24.34 5.99
C GLY A 151 40.42 -23.20 4.96
N GLY A 152 40.15 -21.97 5.40
CA GLY A 152 40.22 -20.79 4.53
C GLY A 152 41.62 -20.45 4.03
N VAL A 153 42.63 -20.60 4.87
CA VAL A 153 44.02 -20.32 4.51
C VAL A 153 44.60 -21.43 3.60
N TRP A 154 44.20 -22.71 3.76
CA TRP A 154 44.62 -23.78 2.87
C TRP A 154 44.02 -23.69 1.45
N TYR A 155 42.77 -23.23 1.35
CA TYR A 155 42.09 -23.04 0.05
C TYR A 155 42.68 -21.88 -0.76
N SER A 156 43.15 -20.81 -0.11
CA SER A 156 43.72 -19.63 -0.80
C SER A 156 45.18 -19.80 -1.24
N SER A 157 45.89 -20.83 -0.76
CA SER A 157 47.30 -21.06 -1.07
C SER A 157 47.58 -22.15 -2.14
N SER A 158 46.54 -22.80 -2.70
CA SER A 158 46.69 -23.92 -3.64
C SER A 158 46.27 -23.62 -5.08
N SER A 159 46.02 -22.36 -5.46
CA SER A 159 45.70 -22.00 -6.84
C SER A 159 46.77 -21.06 -7.42
N GLY A 160 47.75 -21.64 -8.10
CA GLY A 160 48.72 -20.94 -8.95
C GLY A 160 48.14 -20.69 -10.34
N ASP A 161 48.43 -19.49 -10.85
CA ASP A 161 48.09 -18.94 -12.17
C ASP A 161 48.28 -19.86 -13.37
N PRO A 162 47.56 -19.67 -14.50
CA PRO A 162 48.04 -18.72 -15.48
C PRO A 162 46.99 -17.79 -16.12
N LYS A 163 47.47 -16.63 -16.54
CA LYS A 163 46.81 -15.56 -17.28
C LYS A 163 46.17 -16.04 -18.56
N GLU A 164 44.90 -15.66 -18.77
CA GLU A 164 44.36 -15.38 -20.09
C GLU A 164 43.36 -14.22 -19.99
N GLU A 165 43.59 -13.19 -20.79
CA GLU A 165 42.70 -12.05 -20.99
C GLU A 165 41.44 -12.51 -21.72
N ALA A 166 40.28 -12.39 -21.10
CA ALA A 166 39.00 -12.47 -21.79
C ALA A 166 38.17 -11.25 -21.44
N LYS A 167 37.77 -10.53 -22.47
CA LYS A 167 36.90 -9.36 -22.48
C LYS A 167 35.65 -9.56 -21.63
N ALA A 168 35.39 -8.58 -20.77
CA ALA A 168 34.12 -8.42 -20.08
C ALA A 168 32.98 -8.27 -21.09
N GLY A 169 32.10 -9.27 -21.14
CA GLY A 169 30.76 -9.14 -21.70
C GLY A 169 29.88 -8.61 -20.61
N GLU A 170 29.25 -7.48 -20.86
CA GLU A 170 28.16 -6.94 -20.02
C GLU A 170 27.05 -7.99 -19.96
N THR A 171 26.91 -8.64 -18.82
CA THR A 171 25.68 -9.31 -18.43
C THR A 171 24.80 -8.27 -17.76
N THR A 172 23.80 -7.79 -18.49
CA THR A 172 22.65 -7.06 -17.94
C THR A 172 22.00 -7.96 -16.89
N GLY A 173 22.30 -7.67 -15.63
CA GLY A 173 21.61 -8.27 -14.50
C GLY A 173 20.13 -7.86 -14.54
N GLY A 174 19.26 -8.86 -14.60
CA GLY A 174 17.82 -8.65 -14.52
C GLY A 174 17.49 -7.90 -13.24
N LYS A 175 16.89 -6.71 -13.37
CA LYS A 175 16.33 -5.95 -12.26
C LYS A 175 15.19 -6.78 -11.66
N GLY A 176 15.33 -7.16 -10.40
CA GLY A 176 14.29 -7.89 -9.66
C GLY A 176 13.00 -7.09 -9.54
N GLY A 177 11.87 -7.82 -9.56
CA GLY A 177 10.52 -7.26 -9.52
C GLY A 177 10.34 -6.21 -8.45
N ASP A 178 9.81 -5.08 -8.87
CA ASP A 178 9.63 -3.88 -8.05
C ASP A 178 8.28 -3.91 -7.33
N SER A 179 8.29 -4.19 -6.04
CA SER A 179 7.13 -3.99 -5.15
C SER A 179 7.40 -2.99 -4.02
N GLY A 180 8.50 -2.22 -4.09
CA GLY A 180 8.86 -1.21 -3.10
C GLY A 180 8.78 0.23 -3.61
N PRO A 181 8.75 1.23 -2.71
CA PRO A 181 8.86 2.64 -3.08
C PRO A 181 10.17 2.91 -3.81
N ALA A 182 10.13 3.86 -4.75
CA ALA A 182 11.27 4.23 -5.58
C ALA A 182 12.48 4.69 -4.72
N GLY A 183 13.41 3.80 -4.55
CA GLY A 183 14.70 4.03 -3.92
C GLY A 183 15.67 2.99 -4.44
N GLY A 184 16.68 3.39 -5.18
CA GLY A 184 17.82 2.67 -5.70
C GLY A 184 17.67 1.15 -5.88
N GLY A 185 17.34 0.70 -7.08
CA GLY A 185 17.19 -0.73 -7.39
C GLY A 185 18.54 -1.45 -7.56
N GLY A 186 19.29 -1.65 -6.50
CA GLY A 186 20.55 -2.38 -6.49
C GLY A 186 20.74 -3.11 -5.17
N GLU A 187 21.78 -3.92 -5.04
CA GLU A 187 22.19 -4.49 -3.76
C GLU A 187 22.95 -3.43 -2.96
N GLU A 188 22.46 -3.17 -1.74
CA GLU A 188 23.07 -2.19 -0.84
C GLU A 188 24.46 -2.67 -0.38
N LYS A 189 25.40 -1.75 -0.38
CA LYS A 189 26.73 -2.04 0.13
C LYS A 189 26.75 -1.96 1.64
N VAL A 190 27.26 -3.00 2.29
CA VAL A 190 27.48 -2.98 3.74
C VAL A 190 28.52 -1.91 4.06
N PRO A 191 28.17 -0.86 4.82
CA PRO A 191 29.09 0.21 5.14
C PRO A 191 30.14 -0.25 6.16
N SER A 192 31.31 0.38 6.14
CA SER A 192 32.34 0.14 7.15
C SER A 192 31.96 0.69 8.54
N ASN A 193 31.05 1.67 8.59
CA ASN A 193 30.46 2.24 9.80
C ASN A 193 28.95 2.33 9.63
N THR A 194 28.22 1.67 10.51
CA THR A 194 26.75 1.66 10.49
C THR A 194 26.12 2.79 11.31
N ALA A 195 26.91 3.43 12.20
CA ALA A 195 26.41 4.52 13.01
C ALA A 195 26.02 5.73 12.15
N SER A 196 24.78 6.15 12.28
CA SER A 196 24.24 7.29 11.58
C SER A 196 24.15 8.54 12.46
N GLN A 197 23.80 9.63 11.82
CA GLN A 197 23.34 10.88 12.44
C GLN A 197 22.20 11.47 11.63
N VAL A 198 21.48 12.42 12.21
CA VAL A 198 20.53 13.23 11.45
C VAL A 198 21.29 14.06 10.43
N ARG A 199 21.13 13.80 9.14
CA ARG A 199 21.70 14.62 8.07
C ARG A 199 20.97 15.94 7.95
N PHE A 200 19.64 15.88 7.90
CA PHE A 200 18.77 17.06 7.88
C PHE A 200 17.33 16.71 8.26
N GLN A 201 16.56 17.76 8.55
CA GLN A 201 15.14 17.67 8.84
C GLN A 201 14.40 18.72 7.99
N LEU A 202 13.32 18.30 7.32
CA LEU A 202 12.43 19.22 6.63
C LEU A 202 11.33 19.65 7.60
N PRO A 203 11.13 20.96 7.80
CA PRO A 203 10.12 21.42 8.73
C PRO A 203 8.71 21.10 8.23
N ALA A 204 7.79 20.79 9.16
CA ALA A 204 6.39 20.63 8.85
C ALA A 204 5.79 21.92 8.26
N PRO A 205 4.93 21.83 7.23
CA PRO A 205 4.17 22.98 6.76
C PRO A 205 3.19 23.45 7.84
N LYS A 206 2.75 24.70 7.74
CA LYS A 206 1.70 25.22 8.62
C LYS A 206 0.34 24.68 8.17
N VAL A 207 -0.30 23.93 9.02
CA VAL A 207 -1.64 23.37 8.78
C VAL A 207 -2.66 24.12 9.62
N GLY A 208 -3.83 24.41 9.04
CA GLY A 208 -4.95 25.06 9.75
C GLY A 208 -5.49 24.19 10.90
N ALA A 209 -6.28 24.80 11.78
CA ALA A 209 -7.05 24.02 12.75
C ALA A 209 -8.10 23.18 12.00
N ASP A 210 -8.32 21.95 12.48
CA ASP A 210 -9.33 21.03 11.96
C ASP A 210 -9.20 20.67 10.46
N THR A 211 -7.99 20.83 9.90
CA THR A 211 -7.65 20.45 8.53
C THR A 211 -6.56 19.39 8.53
N THR A 212 -6.59 18.51 7.52
CA THR A 212 -5.52 17.57 7.21
C THR A 212 -4.97 17.90 5.84
N LEU A 213 -3.67 18.14 5.78
CA LEU A 213 -2.95 18.41 4.53
C LEU A 213 -2.32 17.12 4.01
N SER A 214 -2.68 16.71 2.81
CA SER A 214 -2.01 15.60 2.15
C SER A 214 -0.68 16.09 1.54
N VAL A 215 0.38 15.32 1.83
CA VAL A 215 1.75 15.55 1.35
C VAL A 215 2.31 14.25 0.76
N LYS A 216 1.44 13.41 0.22
CA LYS A 216 1.78 12.12 -0.41
C LYS A 216 2.72 12.33 -1.60
N GLY A 217 3.74 11.51 -1.68
CA GLY A 217 4.78 11.53 -2.72
C GLY A 217 6.16 11.81 -2.17
N SER A 218 7.02 10.80 -2.26
CA SER A 218 8.42 10.84 -1.85
C SER A 218 9.23 9.98 -2.82
N TRP A 219 10.32 10.53 -3.37
CA TRP A 219 11.16 9.84 -4.35
C TRP A 219 12.63 10.08 -4.03
N LEU A 220 13.42 9.04 -4.23
CA LEU A 220 14.86 9.09 -4.05
C LEU A 220 15.53 8.64 -5.35
N THR A 221 16.40 9.49 -5.86
CA THR A 221 17.27 9.21 -7.01
C THR A 221 18.70 9.58 -6.64
N ASP A 222 19.66 9.26 -7.51
CA ASP A 222 21.06 9.64 -7.29
C ASP A 222 21.24 11.16 -7.23
N ASP A 223 20.36 11.92 -7.90
CA ASP A 223 20.46 13.38 -8.05
C ASP A 223 19.69 14.15 -6.97
N ALA A 224 18.56 13.60 -6.46
CA ALA A 224 17.68 14.34 -5.57
C ALA A 224 16.86 13.42 -4.64
N TYR A 225 16.62 13.91 -3.43
CA TYR A 225 15.49 13.53 -2.61
C TYR A 225 14.33 14.47 -2.89
N VAL A 226 13.21 13.94 -3.35
CA VAL A 226 12.04 14.73 -3.75
C VAL A 226 10.91 14.44 -2.79
N LYS A 227 10.25 15.50 -2.30
CA LYS A 227 9.13 15.38 -1.37
C LYS A 227 8.01 16.36 -1.71
N SER A 228 6.78 15.87 -1.68
CA SER A 228 5.58 16.69 -1.73
C SER A 228 5.40 17.49 -0.44
N GLY A 229 4.97 18.73 -0.59
CA GLY A 229 4.64 19.65 0.50
C GLY A 229 3.29 20.30 0.29
N ASP A 230 3.05 21.43 0.96
CA ASP A 230 1.82 22.20 0.77
C ASP A 230 1.77 22.80 -0.64
N SER A 231 0.91 22.24 -1.48
CA SER A 231 0.67 22.68 -2.87
C SER A 231 1.95 22.85 -3.70
N LYS A 232 2.94 21.99 -3.48
CA LYS A 232 4.21 22.00 -4.20
C LYS A 232 4.94 20.67 -4.08
N ILE A 233 5.89 20.43 -4.98
CA ILE A 233 6.91 19.39 -4.90
C ILE A 233 8.27 20.07 -4.82
N VAL A 234 9.14 19.57 -3.95
CA VAL A 234 10.47 20.13 -3.75
C VAL A 234 11.53 19.05 -3.87
N GLY A 235 12.55 19.34 -4.66
CA GLY A 235 13.76 18.53 -4.75
C GLY A 235 14.85 19.06 -3.82
N TYR A 236 15.48 18.15 -3.11
CA TYR A 236 16.53 18.44 -2.14
C TYR A 236 17.80 17.67 -2.49
N GLU A 237 18.93 18.26 -2.24
CA GLU A 237 20.22 17.57 -2.31
C GLU A 237 20.27 16.47 -1.24
N PRO A 238 20.50 15.19 -1.61
CA PRO A 238 20.30 14.04 -0.73
C PRO A 238 21.16 14.02 0.54
N LYS A 239 22.32 14.70 0.52
CA LYS A 239 23.25 14.69 1.65
C LYS A 239 23.05 15.86 2.62
N SER A 240 22.66 17.03 2.11
CA SER A 240 22.56 18.26 2.92
C SER A 240 21.14 18.75 3.16
N GLY A 241 20.16 18.27 2.40
CA GLY A 241 18.79 18.78 2.44
C GLY A 241 18.64 20.19 1.86
N LYS A 242 19.67 20.69 1.13
CA LYS A 242 19.57 21.98 0.43
C LYS A 242 18.54 21.87 -0.68
N GLU A 243 17.59 22.80 -0.74
CA GLU A 243 16.63 22.89 -1.83
C GLU A 243 17.34 23.11 -3.16
N LEU A 244 17.01 22.26 -4.14
CA LEU A 244 17.51 22.32 -5.51
C LEU A 244 16.52 23.04 -6.41
N TRP A 245 15.25 22.70 -6.30
CA TRP A 245 14.16 23.23 -7.10
C TRP A 245 12.83 23.10 -6.38
N THR A 246 11.84 23.88 -6.82
CA THR A 246 10.45 23.80 -6.36
C THR A 246 9.52 23.85 -7.56
N LEU A 247 8.62 22.85 -7.65
CA LEU A 247 7.52 22.77 -8.62
C LEU A 247 6.21 23.16 -7.92
N PRO A 248 5.59 24.31 -8.25
CA PRO A 248 4.29 24.69 -7.69
C PRO A 248 3.15 23.85 -8.29
N LEU A 249 2.18 23.51 -7.46
CA LEU A 249 0.93 22.83 -7.81
C LEU A 249 -0.27 23.73 -7.49
N SER A 250 -1.45 23.43 -8.05
CA SER A 250 -2.69 24.16 -7.76
C SER A 250 -3.30 23.81 -6.40
N GLY A 251 -2.95 22.66 -5.84
CA GLY A 251 -3.45 22.17 -4.56
C GLY A 251 -2.55 21.05 -4.00
N PRO A 252 -2.91 20.48 -2.84
CA PRO A 252 -2.21 19.38 -2.23
C PRO A 252 -2.14 18.15 -3.12
N THR A 253 -1.10 17.32 -2.95
CA THR A 253 -0.98 16.05 -3.66
C THR A 253 -1.90 15.01 -3.05
N CYS A 254 -2.64 14.27 -3.89
CA CYS A 254 -3.50 13.17 -3.49
C CYS A 254 -2.76 11.83 -3.54
N ALA A 255 -1.91 11.67 -4.56
CA ALA A 255 -1.08 10.48 -4.74
C ALA A 255 0.20 10.82 -5.50
N GLY A 256 1.26 10.07 -5.24
CA GLY A 256 2.49 10.06 -6.02
C GLY A 256 2.78 8.65 -6.56
N SER A 257 3.34 8.55 -7.76
CA SER A 257 3.76 7.25 -8.30
C SER A 257 4.83 6.63 -7.40
N ARG A 258 4.68 5.36 -7.07
CA ARG A 258 5.72 4.62 -6.33
C ARG A 258 6.98 4.40 -7.18
N GLN A 259 6.81 4.42 -8.51
CA GLN A 259 7.87 4.22 -9.48
C GLN A 259 8.45 5.56 -9.93
N VAL A 260 9.75 5.56 -10.19
CA VAL A 260 10.44 6.55 -11.01
C VAL A 260 10.85 5.83 -12.30
N SER A 261 10.62 6.44 -13.45
CA SER A 261 11.02 5.84 -14.72
C SER A 261 12.55 5.80 -14.87
N GLU A 262 13.05 5.02 -15.83
CA GLU A 262 14.49 4.99 -16.14
C GLU A 262 15.05 6.35 -16.56
N ASP A 263 14.20 7.23 -17.10
CA ASP A 263 14.55 8.60 -17.47
C ASP A 263 14.45 9.59 -16.27
N GLY A 264 14.19 9.13 -15.05
CA GLY A 264 14.08 9.97 -13.87
C GLY A 264 12.74 10.72 -13.75
N LEU A 265 11.67 10.25 -14.41
CA LEU A 265 10.35 10.88 -14.35
C LEU A 265 9.48 10.27 -13.26
N ALA A 266 8.80 11.12 -12.50
CA ALA A 266 7.77 10.76 -11.53
C ALA A 266 6.43 11.40 -11.92
N ALA A 267 5.34 10.88 -11.34
CA ALA A 267 3.99 11.35 -11.63
C ALA A 267 3.21 11.60 -10.34
N VAL A 268 2.31 12.59 -10.38
CA VAL A 268 1.45 12.95 -9.25
C VAL A 268 0.03 13.20 -9.68
N VAL A 269 -0.90 12.88 -8.79
CA VAL A 269 -2.27 13.39 -8.77
C VAL A 269 -2.37 14.44 -7.67
N PHE A 270 -3.05 15.55 -7.95
CA PHE A 270 -3.23 16.63 -6.98
C PHE A 270 -4.57 17.34 -7.19
N GLU A 271 -4.97 18.11 -6.19
CA GLU A 271 -6.23 18.83 -6.21
C GLU A 271 -6.26 19.92 -7.27
N ALA A 272 -7.44 20.09 -7.88
CA ALA A 272 -7.69 21.20 -8.75
C ALA A 272 -7.70 22.52 -7.96
N GLU A 273 -7.42 23.64 -8.66
CA GLU A 273 -7.59 24.97 -8.09
C GLU A 273 -9.05 25.20 -7.69
N GLY A 274 -9.27 25.73 -6.49
CA GLY A 274 -10.62 26.02 -5.99
C GLY A 274 -10.62 26.69 -4.63
N LYS A 275 -11.83 27.02 -4.15
CA LYS A 275 -12.05 27.69 -2.85
C LYS A 275 -12.69 26.77 -1.82
N LYS A 276 -12.93 25.52 -2.15
CA LYS A 276 -13.47 24.50 -1.24
C LYS A 276 -12.33 23.93 -0.41
N GLU A 277 -12.65 23.36 0.73
CA GLU A 277 -11.70 22.58 1.54
C GLU A 277 -11.12 21.40 0.75
N TYR A 278 -11.93 20.77 -0.08
CA TYR A 278 -11.52 19.74 -1.03
C TYR A 278 -12.05 20.07 -2.43
N ASN A 279 -11.15 20.12 -3.43
CA ASN A 279 -11.47 20.54 -4.79
C ASN A 279 -11.43 19.38 -5.81
N GLY A 280 -11.26 18.15 -5.34
CA GLY A 280 -11.16 16.93 -6.15
C GLY A 280 -9.76 16.71 -6.73
N CYS A 281 -9.34 15.48 -6.73
CA CYS A 281 -8.03 15.00 -7.19
C CYS A 281 -8.05 14.72 -8.70
N SER A 282 -8.28 15.73 -9.51
CA SER A 282 -8.46 15.59 -10.97
C SER A 282 -7.25 15.99 -11.80
N GLN A 283 -6.25 16.62 -11.19
CA GLN A 283 -5.05 17.09 -11.88
C GLN A 283 -3.96 16.02 -11.85
N ILE A 284 -3.39 15.75 -13.02
CA ILE A 284 -2.30 14.78 -13.19
C ILE A 284 -1.11 15.53 -13.78
N ALA A 285 0.08 15.33 -13.23
CA ALA A 285 1.30 15.86 -13.82
C ALA A 285 2.43 14.82 -13.81
N VAL A 286 3.31 14.92 -14.80
CA VAL A 286 4.60 14.24 -14.85
C VAL A 286 5.70 15.29 -14.82
N PHE A 287 6.71 15.02 -14.04
CA PHE A 287 7.85 15.92 -13.84
C PHE A 287 9.18 15.14 -13.77
N ASP A 288 10.25 15.85 -14.07
CA ASP A 288 11.61 15.35 -13.95
C ASP A 288 12.08 15.51 -12.50
N THR A 289 12.51 14.40 -11.86
CA THR A 289 12.92 14.41 -10.45
C THR A 289 14.24 15.11 -10.21
N LYS A 290 15.07 15.29 -11.23
CA LYS A 290 16.37 15.96 -11.15
C LYS A 290 16.25 17.47 -11.25
N THR A 291 15.40 17.96 -12.16
CA THR A 291 15.29 19.39 -12.49
C THR A 291 14.05 20.06 -11.93
N GLY A 292 13.01 19.31 -11.60
CA GLY A 292 11.69 19.82 -11.23
C GLY A 292 10.84 20.30 -12.41
N ASP A 293 11.32 20.11 -13.64
CA ASP A 293 10.60 20.53 -14.83
C ASP A 293 9.33 19.71 -15.01
N LYS A 294 8.17 20.38 -15.08
CA LYS A 294 6.89 19.75 -15.37
C LYS A 294 6.80 19.49 -16.88
N LEU A 295 6.82 18.21 -17.27
CA LEU A 295 6.72 17.82 -18.69
C LEU A 295 5.34 18.15 -19.24
N TRP A 296 4.30 17.79 -18.49
CA TRP A 296 2.92 18.06 -18.85
C TRP A 296 2.01 18.01 -17.62
N GLN A 297 0.81 18.58 -17.77
CA GLN A 297 -0.29 18.51 -16.82
C GLN A 297 -1.58 18.27 -17.57
N LYS A 298 -2.48 17.44 -17.03
CA LYS A 298 -3.80 17.12 -17.58
C LYS A 298 -4.86 17.12 -16.49
N GLU A 299 -6.07 17.44 -16.89
CA GLU A 299 -7.28 17.22 -16.11
C GLU A 299 -8.12 16.16 -16.83
N VAL A 300 -8.70 15.25 -16.07
CA VAL A 300 -9.59 14.21 -16.61
C VAL A 300 -10.99 14.42 -16.09
N SER A 301 -11.97 14.21 -16.96
CA SER A 301 -13.39 14.24 -16.61
C SER A 301 -14.07 12.95 -17.07
N ASP A 302 -15.04 12.47 -16.29
CA ASP A 302 -15.95 11.38 -16.62
C ASP A 302 -17.34 11.96 -16.88
N GLY A 303 -17.79 11.91 -18.16
CA GLY A 303 -19.14 12.35 -18.54
C GLY A 303 -19.47 13.84 -18.35
N GLY A 304 -18.47 14.68 -18.03
CA GLY A 304 -18.64 16.13 -17.78
C GLY A 304 -18.30 16.56 -16.36
N ASP A 305 -18.28 15.62 -15.41
CA ASP A 305 -17.76 15.86 -14.08
C ASP A 305 -16.26 15.59 -14.02
N LYS A 306 -15.55 16.25 -13.10
CA LYS A 306 -14.13 15.97 -12.87
C LYS A 306 -14.00 14.61 -12.20
N ALA A 307 -13.16 13.75 -12.77
CA ALA A 307 -12.82 12.47 -12.13
C ALA A 307 -11.96 12.72 -10.88
N ASP A 308 -12.14 11.90 -9.85
CA ASP A 308 -11.42 11.96 -8.60
C ASP A 308 -10.50 10.73 -8.47
N PHE A 309 -9.20 10.94 -8.68
CA PHE A 309 -8.20 9.87 -8.68
C PHE A 309 -7.48 9.78 -7.35
N GLN A 310 -7.40 8.57 -6.81
CA GLN A 310 -6.73 8.29 -5.54
C GLN A 310 -5.37 7.60 -5.74
N GLU A 311 -5.07 7.15 -6.95
CA GLU A 311 -3.86 6.39 -7.27
C GLU A 311 -3.23 6.80 -8.60
N ILE A 312 -1.90 6.75 -8.67
CA ILE A 312 -1.13 6.97 -9.89
C ILE A 312 0.08 6.04 -9.92
N VAL A 313 0.31 5.41 -11.06
CA VAL A 313 1.41 4.47 -11.27
C VAL A 313 2.12 4.71 -12.59
N ILE A 314 3.38 4.29 -12.65
CA ILE A 314 4.18 4.26 -13.89
C ILE A 314 4.49 2.81 -14.22
N SER A 315 4.28 2.42 -15.47
CA SER A 315 4.73 1.15 -16.02
C SER A 315 5.22 1.36 -17.45
N GLU A 316 6.45 0.96 -17.72
CA GLU A 316 7.10 1.22 -19.02
C GLU A 316 7.03 2.71 -19.41
N GLN A 317 6.36 3.03 -20.54
CA GLN A 317 6.15 4.39 -21.05
C GLN A 317 4.71 4.89 -20.79
N THR A 318 4.05 4.41 -19.72
CA THR A 318 2.66 4.72 -19.38
C THR A 318 2.52 5.22 -17.97
N VAL A 319 1.77 6.29 -17.81
CA VAL A 319 1.19 6.73 -16.53
C VAL A 319 -0.26 6.31 -16.52
N ALA A 320 -0.69 5.60 -15.48
CA ALA A 320 -2.08 5.22 -15.27
C ALA A 320 -2.59 5.74 -13.92
N VAL A 321 -3.85 6.17 -13.88
CA VAL A 321 -4.53 6.70 -12.69
C VAL A 321 -5.82 5.95 -12.46
N GLY A 322 -6.13 5.65 -11.20
CA GLY A 322 -7.34 4.97 -10.77
C GLY A 322 -8.14 5.82 -9.79
N GLY A 323 -9.45 5.77 -9.91
CA GLY A 323 -10.40 6.51 -9.07
C GLY A 323 -11.59 5.67 -8.62
N GLY A 324 -11.42 4.38 -8.40
CA GLY A 324 -12.50 3.51 -7.97
C GLY A 324 -13.70 3.56 -8.93
N THR A 325 -14.82 4.06 -8.45
CA THR A 325 -16.07 4.19 -9.24
C THR A 325 -15.98 5.18 -10.40
N ASP A 326 -15.03 6.12 -10.38
CA ASP A 326 -14.80 7.06 -11.48
C ASP A 326 -14.05 6.40 -12.65
N GLY A 327 -13.50 5.19 -12.41
CA GLY A 327 -12.76 4.45 -13.40
C GLY A 327 -11.33 4.94 -13.56
N GLY A 328 -10.64 4.44 -14.59
CA GLY A 328 -9.23 4.70 -14.81
C GLY A 328 -8.90 5.37 -16.13
N ALA A 329 -7.80 6.12 -16.14
CA ALA A 329 -7.24 6.76 -17.33
C ALA A 329 -5.75 6.46 -17.46
N ALA A 330 -5.22 6.57 -18.67
CA ALA A 330 -3.77 6.47 -18.88
C ALA A 330 -3.27 7.39 -19.99
N PHE A 331 -1.98 7.70 -19.87
CA PHE A 331 -1.28 8.64 -20.75
C PHE A 331 0.11 8.11 -21.10
N GLU A 332 0.62 8.52 -22.23
CA GLU A 332 2.02 8.34 -22.56
C GLU A 332 2.89 9.19 -21.60
N LEU A 333 3.87 8.55 -20.98
CA LEU A 333 4.67 9.15 -19.90
C LEU A 333 5.32 10.48 -20.29
N LYS A 334 5.95 10.57 -21.46
CA LYS A 334 6.71 11.77 -21.86
C LYS A 334 5.86 12.86 -22.47
N SER A 335 4.83 12.52 -23.23
CA SER A 335 4.04 13.51 -23.98
C SER A 335 2.70 13.87 -23.35
N GLY A 336 2.21 13.06 -22.41
CA GLY A 336 0.85 13.18 -21.88
C GLY A 336 -0.25 12.88 -22.91
N LYS A 337 0.08 12.22 -24.04
CA LYS A 337 -0.92 11.81 -25.01
C LYS A 337 -1.85 10.77 -24.38
N PRO A 338 -3.20 10.98 -24.41
CA PRO A 338 -4.12 10.00 -23.85
C PRO A 338 -3.99 8.63 -24.53
N ARG A 339 -3.97 7.57 -23.74
CA ARG A 339 -4.04 6.17 -24.18
C ARG A 339 -5.46 5.63 -24.05
N TRP A 340 -6.06 5.78 -22.87
CA TRP A 340 -7.48 5.51 -22.60
C TRP A 340 -7.98 6.45 -21.51
N ALA A 341 -9.29 6.54 -21.39
CA ALA A 341 -10.00 7.33 -20.39
C ALA A 341 -11.26 6.59 -19.92
N PRO A 342 -11.82 6.95 -18.77
CA PRO A 342 -13.07 6.38 -18.28
C PRO A 342 -14.19 6.58 -19.30
N LYS A 343 -15.11 5.62 -19.36
CA LYS A 343 -16.32 5.71 -20.19
C LYS A 343 -17.54 5.53 -19.31
N PRO A 344 -18.44 6.52 -19.23
CA PRO A 344 -19.63 6.46 -18.39
C PRO A 344 -20.51 5.23 -18.64
N SER A 345 -20.51 4.73 -19.89
CA SER A 345 -21.32 3.57 -20.31
C SER A 345 -20.70 2.22 -19.97
N ASP A 346 -19.45 2.17 -19.51
CA ASP A 346 -18.80 0.91 -19.19
C ASP A 346 -19.43 0.29 -17.94
N THR A 347 -19.78 -0.98 -18.06
CA THR A 347 -20.32 -1.79 -16.95
C THR A 347 -19.21 -2.31 -16.03
N CYS A 348 -17.95 -2.20 -16.45
CA CYS A 348 -16.75 -2.46 -15.66
C CYS A 348 -15.93 -1.19 -15.57
N LYS A 349 -15.57 -0.80 -14.36
CA LYS A 349 -14.68 0.34 -14.10
C LYS A 349 -13.30 -0.18 -13.70
N ASP A 350 -12.24 0.49 -14.14
CA ASP A 350 -10.90 0.23 -13.63
C ASP A 350 -10.78 0.93 -12.28
N ALA A 351 -10.92 0.16 -11.20
CA ALA A 351 -10.86 0.71 -9.85
C ALA A 351 -9.48 1.32 -9.56
N GLY A 352 -8.42 0.71 -10.09
CA GLY A 352 -7.06 1.20 -9.98
C GLY A 352 -6.07 0.32 -10.73
N TYR A 353 -4.80 0.71 -10.62
CA TYR A 353 -3.69 0.05 -11.31
C TYR A 353 -2.51 -0.18 -10.38
N ALA A 354 -1.74 -1.22 -10.69
CA ALA A 354 -0.40 -1.40 -10.15
C ALA A 354 0.63 -1.30 -11.29
N GLY A 355 1.64 -0.50 -11.07
CA GLY A 355 2.74 -0.25 -12.00
C GLY A 355 4.04 -0.96 -11.62
N GLY A 356 5.09 -0.67 -12.36
CA GLY A 356 6.40 -1.29 -12.25
C GLY A 356 6.76 -2.00 -13.54
N GLU A 357 7.31 -3.24 -13.46
CA GLU A 357 7.71 -4.00 -14.67
C GLU A 357 6.54 -4.35 -15.58
N GLN A 358 5.34 -4.45 -15.05
CA GLN A 358 4.11 -4.73 -15.79
C GLN A 358 2.99 -3.82 -15.27
N LEU A 359 1.94 -3.66 -16.09
CA LEU A 359 0.74 -2.91 -15.70
C LEU A 359 -0.40 -3.90 -15.39
N VAL A 360 -0.84 -3.89 -14.15
CA VAL A 360 -1.95 -4.71 -13.67
C VAL A 360 -3.11 -3.80 -13.32
N ALA A 361 -4.30 -4.09 -13.86
CA ALA A 361 -5.54 -3.40 -13.53
C ALA A 361 -6.40 -4.25 -12.61
N VAL A 362 -7.03 -3.61 -11.64
CA VAL A 362 -8.16 -4.18 -10.88
C VAL A 362 -9.42 -3.52 -11.38
N ARG A 363 -10.38 -4.34 -11.79
CA ARG A 363 -11.66 -3.89 -12.36
C ARG A 363 -12.83 -4.36 -11.53
N GLU A 364 -13.77 -3.49 -11.35
CA GLU A 364 -15.06 -3.76 -10.71
C GLU A 364 -16.16 -3.72 -11.76
N CYS A 365 -16.91 -4.81 -11.87
CA CYS A 365 -17.96 -5.02 -12.87
C CYS A 365 -19.31 -5.25 -12.21
N GLY A 366 -20.36 -4.63 -12.74
CA GLY A 366 -21.74 -4.82 -12.26
C GLY A 366 -22.21 -3.74 -11.30
N SER A 367 -23.05 -4.10 -10.31
CA SER A 367 -23.58 -3.13 -9.34
C SER A 367 -22.62 -2.91 -8.18
N TYR A 368 -22.65 -1.72 -7.60
CA TYR A 368 -21.88 -1.35 -6.43
C TYR A 368 -22.08 -2.29 -5.23
N ASP A 369 -23.32 -2.74 -4.99
CA ASP A 369 -23.66 -3.60 -3.85
C ASP A 369 -23.19 -5.06 -4.00
N ASN A 370 -22.77 -5.48 -5.20
CA ASN A 370 -22.27 -6.82 -5.46
C ASN A 370 -21.34 -6.80 -6.70
N PRO A 371 -20.16 -6.21 -6.56
CA PRO A 371 -19.20 -6.11 -7.64
C PRO A 371 -18.63 -7.49 -8.00
N ARG A 372 -18.26 -7.65 -9.25
CA ARG A 372 -17.43 -8.75 -9.72
C ARG A 372 -16.05 -8.20 -9.99
N VAL A 373 -15.10 -8.59 -9.16
CA VAL A 373 -13.73 -8.09 -9.26
C VAL A 373 -12.93 -8.97 -10.23
N GLU A 374 -12.19 -8.29 -11.11
CA GLU A 374 -11.27 -8.90 -12.07
C GLU A 374 -9.88 -8.29 -11.92
N VAL A 375 -8.85 -9.15 -11.88
CA VAL A 375 -7.45 -8.74 -11.97
C VAL A 375 -6.97 -9.01 -13.39
N GLN A 376 -6.42 -8.00 -14.05
CA GLN A 376 -5.99 -8.09 -15.45
C GLN A 376 -4.54 -7.67 -15.59
N LEU A 377 -3.74 -8.50 -16.25
CA LEU A 377 -2.50 -8.01 -16.84
C LEU A 377 -2.87 -7.33 -18.16
N ILE A 378 -2.56 -6.06 -18.28
CA ILE A 378 -2.88 -5.29 -19.47
C ILE A 378 -1.62 -4.88 -20.24
N ASP A 379 -1.77 -4.71 -21.53
CA ASP A 379 -0.75 -4.09 -22.36
C ASP A 379 -0.69 -2.60 -22.03
N ALA A 380 0.47 -2.13 -21.58
CA ALA A 380 0.62 -0.77 -21.08
C ALA A 380 0.38 0.31 -22.14
N VAL A 381 0.47 -0.01 -23.43
CA VAL A 381 0.27 0.94 -24.52
C VAL A 381 -1.18 1.00 -24.98
N SER A 382 -1.81 -0.15 -25.17
CA SER A 382 -3.17 -0.24 -25.73
C SER A 382 -4.27 -0.35 -24.69
N GLY A 383 -3.94 -0.69 -23.43
CA GLY A 383 -4.91 -0.98 -22.38
C GLY A 383 -5.64 -2.32 -22.58
N THR A 384 -5.24 -3.12 -23.58
CA THR A 384 -5.92 -4.41 -23.84
C THR A 384 -5.46 -5.48 -22.87
N PRO A 385 -6.37 -6.29 -22.31
CA PRO A 385 -5.98 -7.37 -21.41
C PRO A 385 -5.16 -8.45 -22.16
N LYS A 386 -4.00 -8.80 -21.62
CA LYS A 386 -3.23 -9.99 -22.01
C LYS A 386 -3.87 -11.25 -21.43
N TRP A 387 -4.38 -11.14 -20.19
CA TRP A 387 -5.21 -12.13 -19.52
C TRP A 387 -6.09 -11.47 -18.44
N THR A 388 -7.14 -12.18 -18.03
CA THR A 388 -8.07 -11.76 -16.97
C THR A 388 -8.26 -12.90 -15.98
N TYR A 389 -8.02 -12.63 -14.71
CA TYR A 389 -8.36 -13.50 -13.60
C TYR A 389 -9.61 -12.97 -12.89
N LYS A 390 -10.68 -13.79 -12.84
CA LYS A 390 -11.95 -13.43 -12.19
C LYS A 390 -11.95 -13.93 -10.77
N LEU A 391 -12.19 -13.03 -9.82
CA LEU A 391 -12.29 -13.39 -8.42
C LEU A 391 -13.62 -14.09 -8.12
N PRO A 392 -13.67 -14.97 -7.11
CA PRO A 392 -14.91 -15.55 -6.63
C PRO A 392 -15.91 -14.46 -6.17
N PRO A 393 -17.23 -14.73 -6.25
CA PRO A 393 -18.23 -13.82 -5.70
C PRO A 393 -18.02 -13.56 -4.20
N GLY A 394 -18.35 -12.35 -3.75
CA GLY A 394 -18.21 -11.94 -2.34
C GLY A 394 -16.81 -11.39 -2.01
N ILE A 395 -16.02 -11.08 -3.02
CA ILE A 395 -14.77 -10.32 -2.88
C ILE A 395 -14.99 -8.97 -3.53
N ASP A 396 -14.84 -7.92 -2.75
CA ASP A 396 -15.20 -6.56 -3.17
C ASP A 396 -14.01 -5.76 -3.71
N ASN A 397 -12.77 -6.20 -3.43
CA ASN A 397 -11.56 -5.56 -3.94
C ASN A 397 -10.37 -6.52 -4.05
N ALA A 398 -9.30 -6.07 -4.71
CA ALA A 398 -8.01 -6.73 -4.74
C ALA A 398 -6.89 -5.70 -4.58
N LYS A 399 -5.87 -6.05 -3.81
CA LYS A 399 -4.70 -5.22 -3.49
C LYS A 399 -3.46 -5.83 -4.12
N VAL A 400 -2.91 -5.19 -5.14
CA VAL A 400 -1.76 -5.72 -5.89
C VAL A 400 -0.46 -5.42 -5.15
N MET A 401 0.22 -6.47 -4.74
CA MET A 401 1.49 -6.42 -3.99
C MET A 401 2.70 -6.51 -4.91
N SER A 402 2.55 -7.14 -6.07
CA SER A 402 3.59 -7.25 -7.09
C SER A 402 2.96 -7.42 -8.47
N THR A 403 3.58 -6.82 -9.48
CA THR A 403 3.16 -6.96 -10.87
C THR A 403 3.91 -8.06 -11.62
N LYS A 404 5.07 -8.52 -11.08
CA LYS A 404 5.88 -9.60 -11.68
C LYS A 404 6.72 -10.34 -10.63
N PRO A 405 6.34 -11.57 -10.24
CA PRO A 405 5.07 -12.23 -10.59
C PRO A 405 3.86 -11.46 -10.09
N VAL A 406 2.70 -11.68 -10.69
CA VAL A 406 1.47 -11.04 -10.19
C VAL A 406 1.04 -11.69 -8.88
N VAL A 407 1.07 -10.89 -7.81
CA VAL A 407 0.67 -11.27 -6.45
C VAL A 407 -0.29 -10.20 -5.93
N PHE A 408 -1.42 -10.62 -5.40
CA PHE A 408 -2.39 -9.70 -4.83
C PHE A 408 -3.09 -10.29 -3.61
N GLY A 409 -3.48 -9.41 -2.71
CA GLY A 409 -4.30 -9.73 -1.54
C GLY A 409 -5.77 -9.46 -1.78
N VAL A 410 -6.63 -10.20 -1.11
CA VAL A 410 -8.08 -10.01 -1.09
C VAL A 410 -8.61 -10.14 0.32
N ASP A 411 -9.73 -9.48 0.61
CA ASP A 411 -10.52 -9.75 1.80
C ASP A 411 -11.69 -10.68 1.45
N SER A 412 -11.73 -11.87 2.03
CA SER A 412 -12.71 -12.91 1.73
C SER A 412 -13.73 -13.09 2.86
N GLY A 413 -14.41 -12.04 3.27
CA GLY A 413 -15.65 -12.18 4.04
C GLY A 413 -15.69 -11.62 5.46
N GLU A 414 -14.63 -11.08 6.02
CA GLU A 414 -14.70 -10.22 7.21
C GLU A 414 -13.71 -9.08 7.00
N ILE A 415 -14.19 -7.85 7.10
CA ILE A 415 -13.32 -6.67 7.09
C ILE A 415 -12.27 -6.86 8.19
N THR A 416 -11.02 -6.99 7.79
CA THR A 416 -9.88 -7.09 8.70
C THR A 416 -9.21 -5.73 8.83
N ASP A 417 -8.53 -5.49 9.92
CA ASP A 417 -7.75 -4.26 10.13
C ASP A 417 -6.63 -4.10 9.05
N THR A 418 -6.29 -5.19 8.36
CA THR A 418 -5.24 -5.25 7.33
C THR A 418 -5.79 -5.15 5.91
N GLY A 419 -7.12 -5.27 5.71
CA GLY A 419 -7.75 -5.31 4.39
C GLY A 419 -7.40 -6.52 3.54
N VAL A 420 -6.73 -7.55 4.10
CA VAL A 420 -6.31 -8.77 3.37
C VAL A 420 -6.41 -9.99 4.28
N THR A 421 -7.19 -10.99 3.83
CA THR A 421 -7.30 -12.30 4.47
C THR A 421 -6.56 -13.40 3.72
N ASP A 422 -6.37 -13.20 2.43
CA ASP A 422 -5.78 -14.20 1.53
C ASP A 422 -4.87 -13.53 0.50
N ILE A 423 -3.75 -14.20 0.20
CA ILE A 423 -2.83 -13.78 -0.87
C ILE A 423 -2.91 -14.79 -2.01
N PHE A 424 -3.07 -14.27 -3.22
CA PHE A 424 -3.11 -15.03 -4.46
C PHE A 424 -1.83 -14.78 -5.27
N ALA A 425 -1.24 -15.84 -5.78
CA ALA A 425 -0.14 -15.76 -6.75
C ALA A 425 -0.60 -16.35 -8.09
N LEU A 426 -0.38 -15.61 -9.18
CA LEU A 426 -0.69 -16.06 -10.52
C LEU A 426 0.58 -16.41 -11.30
N ASP A 427 0.43 -17.29 -12.30
CA ASP A 427 1.47 -17.55 -13.30
C ASP A 427 1.45 -16.50 -14.43
N GLU A 428 2.40 -16.58 -15.36
CA GLU A 428 2.49 -15.66 -16.49
C GLU A 428 1.28 -15.72 -17.45
N ALA A 429 0.51 -16.82 -17.41
CA ALA A 429 -0.71 -16.97 -18.18
C ALA A 429 -1.98 -16.52 -17.42
N GLY A 430 -1.82 -15.96 -16.23
CA GLY A 430 -2.93 -15.49 -15.37
C GLY A 430 -3.68 -16.61 -14.67
N LYS A 431 -3.10 -17.81 -14.53
CA LYS A 431 -3.69 -18.91 -13.77
C LYS A 431 -3.20 -18.89 -12.33
N LEU A 432 -4.09 -19.28 -11.42
CA LEU A 432 -3.75 -19.41 -10.00
C LEU A 432 -2.63 -20.44 -9.80
N ARG A 433 -1.50 -19.99 -9.24
CA ARG A 433 -0.41 -20.85 -8.78
C ARG A 433 -0.69 -21.35 -7.36
N SER A 434 -1.00 -20.42 -6.48
CA SER A 434 -1.28 -20.73 -5.08
C SER A 434 -2.15 -19.66 -4.43
N LYS A 435 -2.72 -20.05 -3.30
CA LYS A 435 -3.43 -19.18 -2.37
C LYS A 435 -2.84 -19.40 -0.98
N ALA A 436 -2.40 -18.35 -0.31
CA ALA A 436 -1.98 -18.34 1.08
C ALA A 436 -3.06 -17.68 1.91
N ALA A 437 -3.65 -18.44 2.87
CA ALA A 437 -4.56 -17.85 3.84
C ALA A 437 -3.75 -17.23 4.98
N LEU A 438 -4.03 -15.98 5.28
CA LEU A 438 -3.48 -15.28 6.43
C LEU A 438 -4.43 -15.48 7.60
N GLY A 439 -3.96 -16.01 8.71
CA GLY A 439 -4.78 -16.13 9.92
C GLY A 439 -5.24 -14.75 10.41
N LYS A 440 -6.36 -14.74 11.16
CA LYS A 440 -6.87 -13.50 11.75
C LYS A 440 -5.82 -12.88 12.67
N ARG A 441 -5.36 -11.66 12.35
CA ARG A 441 -4.39 -10.88 13.14
C ARG A 441 -3.05 -11.58 13.39
N GLU A 442 -2.66 -12.50 12.51
CA GLU A 442 -1.35 -13.16 12.63
C GLU A 442 -0.23 -12.34 11.96
N TYR A 443 -0.58 -11.45 11.04
CA TYR A 443 0.35 -10.65 10.25
C TYR A 443 -0.01 -9.16 10.32
N GLN A 444 1.03 -8.32 10.23
CA GLN A 444 0.91 -6.87 10.24
C GLN A 444 1.28 -6.34 8.85
N LEU A 445 0.31 -6.31 7.97
CA LEU A 445 0.41 -5.60 6.71
C LEU A 445 -0.69 -4.55 6.67
N ASP A 446 -0.47 -3.49 5.93
CA ASP A 446 -1.43 -2.42 5.77
C ASP A 446 -1.62 -2.13 4.29
N CYS A 447 -2.85 -2.36 3.81
CA CYS A 447 -3.24 -2.06 2.44
C CYS A 447 -4.34 -1.00 2.47
N ASP A 448 -4.09 0.14 1.83
CA ASP A 448 -5.09 1.22 1.73
C ASP A 448 -6.36 0.69 1.07
N VAL A 449 -7.52 0.96 1.67
CA VAL A 449 -8.81 0.46 1.20
C VAL A 449 -9.22 1.05 -0.15
N ASN A 450 -8.75 2.25 -0.49
CA ASN A 450 -9.12 2.98 -1.69
C ASN A 450 -8.12 2.82 -2.84
N MET A 451 -6.94 2.25 -2.59
CA MET A 451 -5.86 2.10 -3.57
C MET A 451 -5.62 0.64 -3.90
N VAL A 452 -5.21 0.38 -5.13
CA VAL A 452 -4.90 -0.97 -5.62
C VAL A 452 -3.48 -1.39 -5.29
N GLN A 453 -2.50 -0.48 -5.43
CA GLN A 453 -1.08 -0.82 -5.22
C GLN A 453 -0.56 -0.51 -3.82
N GLU A 454 -1.22 0.27 -3.02
CA GLU A 454 -0.69 0.68 -1.72
C GLU A 454 -0.89 -0.41 -0.66
N CYS A 455 0.08 -1.33 -0.57
CA CYS A 455 0.26 -2.24 0.55
C CYS A 455 1.64 -2.00 1.19
N ASN A 456 1.67 -1.65 2.46
CA ASN A 456 2.89 -1.44 3.22
C ASN A 456 3.24 -2.69 4.05
N GLY A 457 4.52 -2.90 4.32
CA GLY A 457 4.97 -4.08 5.05
C GLY A 457 4.91 -5.38 4.24
N VAL A 458 4.86 -5.29 2.90
CA VAL A 458 4.84 -6.45 2.01
C VAL A 458 5.94 -6.33 0.99
N VAL A 459 6.72 -7.38 0.80
CA VAL A 459 7.77 -7.46 -0.23
C VAL A 459 7.65 -8.77 -0.99
N VAL A 460 7.73 -8.72 -2.31
CA VAL A 460 7.67 -9.90 -3.18
C VAL A 460 8.99 -10.05 -3.94
N GLY A 461 9.58 -11.22 -3.88
CA GLY A 461 10.81 -11.56 -4.58
C GLY A 461 11.24 -13.01 -4.30
N ASN A 462 12.19 -13.55 -5.05
CA ASN A 462 12.68 -14.92 -4.87
C ASN A 462 11.57 -15.98 -4.91
N ASP A 463 10.53 -15.75 -5.69
CA ASP A 463 9.31 -16.58 -5.73
C ASP A 463 8.60 -16.73 -4.37
N ARG A 464 8.67 -15.68 -3.54
CA ARG A 464 8.07 -15.59 -2.20
C ARG A 464 7.44 -14.23 -1.96
N VAL A 465 6.49 -14.20 -1.04
CA VAL A 465 6.01 -12.96 -0.41
C VAL A 465 6.47 -12.95 1.05
N TYR A 466 7.01 -11.81 1.48
CA TYR A 466 7.55 -11.59 2.82
C TYR A 466 6.66 -10.62 3.59
N LEU A 467 6.24 -11.03 4.79
CA LEU A 467 5.31 -10.29 5.64
C LEU A 467 5.83 -10.23 7.08
N PRO A 468 5.60 -9.14 7.82
CA PRO A 468 5.80 -9.10 9.25
C PRO A 468 4.66 -9.85 9.97
N THR A 469 5.00 -10.63 10.99
CA THR A 469 3.99 -11.16 11.91
C THR A 469 3.39 -10.02 12.74
N ALA A 470 2.20 -10.23 13.28
CA ALA A 470 1.68 -9.36 14.32
C ALA A 470 2.64 -9.29 15.51
N GLN A 471 2.60 -8.17 16.20
CA GLN A 471 3.42 -7.95 17.40
C GLN A 471 3.05 -8.94 18.49
N HIS A 472 4.05 -9.47 19.16
CA HIS A 472 3.89 -10.32 20.33
C HIS A 472 4.92 -9.97 21.41
N GLN A 473 4.70 -10.49 22.62
CA GLN A 473 5.63 -10.30 23.74
C GLN A 473 7.00 -10.92 23.38
N GLY A 474 8.06 -10.12 23.50
CA GLY A 474 9.43 -10.59 23.33
C GLY A 474 9.92 -11.45 24.51
N SER A 475 11.17 -11.90 24.44
CA SER A 475 11.79 -12.71 25.50
C SER A 475 12.12 -11.93 26.77
N GLY A 476 12.09 -10.59 26.75
CA GLY A 476 12.32 -9.72 27.89
C GLY A 476 11.07 -9.45 28.71
N ASP A 477 11.25 -8.86 29.89
CA ASP A 477 10.13 -8.54 30.81
C ASP A 477 9.16 -7.51 30.22
N TYR A 478 9.63 -6.63 29.34
CA TYR A 478 8.83 -5.59 28.66
C TYR A 478 9.34 -5.38 27.23
N GLY A 479 8.43 -5.37 26.29
CA GLY A 479 8.70 -5.05 24.89
C GLY A 479 7.99 -5.98 23.92
N MET A 480 7.49 -5.38 22.86
CA MET A 480 6.87 -6.11 21.75
C MET A 480 7.91 -6.33 20.66
N THR A 481 7.82 -7.46 20.00
CA THR A 481 8.66 -7.83 18.86
C THR A 481 7.80 -8.48 17.78
N ASN A 482 8.38 -8.73 16.62
CA ASN A 482 7.77 -9.50 15.54
C ASN A 482 8.85 -10.20 14.69
N GLU A 483 8.43 -10.99 13.72
CA GLU A 483 9.31 -11.61 12.72
C GLU A 483 8.87 -11.27 11.31
N ILE A 484 9.81 -11.29 10.35
CA ILE A 484 9.47 -11.41 8.94
C ILE A 484 9.43 -12.88 8.57
N VAL A 485 8.31 -13.29 7.98
CA VAL A 485 8.08 -14.64 7.47
C VAL A 485 7.89 -14.62 5.97
N ALA A 486 8.15 -15.74 5.31
CA ALA A 486 7.95 -15.90 3.89
C ALA A 486 6.86 -16.92 3.59
N PHE A 487 6.07 -16.66 2.54
CA PHE A 487 5.20 -17.62 1.89
C PHE A 487 5.72 -17.91 0.50
N ASP A 488 5.84 -19.18 0.17
CA ASP A 488 6.26 -19.67 -1.15
C ASP A 488 5.10 -19.49 -2.15
N LEU A 489 5.36 -18.83 -3.26
CA LEU A 489 4.32 -18.50 -4.26
C LEU A 489 3.86 -19.69 -5.09
N ALA A 490 4.58 -20.82 -5.08
CA ALA A 490 4.14 -22.02 -5.75
C ALA A 490 3.17 -22.85 -4.90
N THR A 491 3.30 -22.78 -3.57
CA THR A 491 2.55 -23.65 -2.64
C THR A 491 1.58 -22.91 -1.74
N GLY A 492 1.72 -21.60 -1.56
CA GLY A 492 0.97 -20.77 -0.62
C GLY A 492 1.27 -21.09 0.85
N LYS A 493 2.36 -21.79 1.14
CA LYS A 493 2.74 -22.18 2.50
C LYS A 493 3.93 -21.36 2.99
N THR A 494 4.05 -21.23 4.32
CA THR A 494 5.23 -20.63 4.93
C THR A 494 6.49 -21.41 4.54
N ALA A 495 7.56 -20.71 4.24
CA ALA A 495 8.80 -21.29 3.72
C ALA A 495 10.03 -20.55 4.25
N GLY A 496 11.07 -21.33 4.59
CA GLY A 496 12.34 -20.80 5.08
C GLY A 496 12.32 -20.40 6.56
N PRO A 497 13.41 -19.83 7.05
CA PRO A 497 13.53 -19.36 8.41
C PRO A 497 12.72 -18.08 8.60
N LYS A 498 12.24 -17.86 9.83
CA LYS A 498 11.74 -16.56 10.26
C LYS A 498 12.93 -15.64 10.59
N ALA A 499 12.84 -14.38 10.24
CA ALA A 499 13.79 -13.37 10.63
C ALA A 499 13.24 -12.60 11.84
N ASP A 500 13.79 -12.83 13.01
CA ASP A 500 13.38 -12.22 14.28
C ASP A 500 13.86 -10.76 14.33
N ALA A 501 12.97 -9.81 14.64
CA ALA A 501 13.35 -8.39 14.79
C ALA A 501 14.34 -8.14 15.95
N GLY A 502 14.47 -9.09 16.87
CA GLY A 502 15.27 -8.97 18.08
C GLY A 502 14.51 -8.31 19.22
N GLU A 503 15.13 -8.36 20.39
CA GLU A 503 14.48 -7.90 21.61
C GLU A 503 14.00 -6.46 21.51
N LYS A 504 12.69 -6.24 21.69
CA LYS A 504 11.99 -4.95 21.71
C LYS A 504 11.97 -4.18 20.37
N TYR A 505 12.53 -4.71 19.28
CA TYR A 505 12.37 -4.12 17.96
C TYR A 505 11.14 -4.69 17.26
N GLN A 506 10.56 -3.87 16.38
CA GLN A 506 9.59 -4.32 15.39
C GLN A 506 10.19 -4.11 14.01
N MET A 507 9.95 -5.00 13.08
CA MET A 507 10.61 -4.99 11.79
C MET A 507 9.59 -4.97 10.67
N LEU A 508 9.78 -4.03 9.72
CA LEU A 508 8.97 -3.85 8.53
C LEU A 508 9.85 -4.08 7.30
N PRO A 509 9.49 -5.00 6.40
CA PRO A 509 10.17 -5.13 5.12
C PRO A 509 9.85 -3.92 4.24
N LEU A 510 10.86 -3.37 3.54
CA LEU A 510 10.75 -2.19 2.69
C LEU A 510 10.76 -2.56 1.20
N ARG A 511 11.75 -3.34 0.76
CA ARG A 511 11.93 -3.78 -0.63
C ARG A 511 12.88 -4.96 -0.71
N MET A 512 13.01 -5.53 -1.91
CA MET A 512 14.13 -6.43 -2.18
C MET A 512 15.45 -5.64 -2.25
N ASP A 513 16.53 -6.31 -1.87
CA ASP A 513 17.91 -5.84 -1.90
C ASP A 513 18.77 -6.93 -2.58
N GLY A 514 18.78 -6.92 -3.91
CA GLY A 514 19.22 -8.05 -4.68
C GLY A 514 18.38 -9.29 -4.37
N THR A 515 19.01 -10.34 -3.83
CA THR A 515 18.30 -11.53 -3.34
C THR A 515 17.89 -11.45 -1.86
N ASN A 516 18.34 -10.42 -1.15
CA ASN A 516 18.02 -10.18 0.24
C ASN A 516 16.77 -9.33 0.41
N ILE A 517 16.32 -9.13 1.64
CA ILE A 517 15.20 -8.27 1.99
C ILE A 517 15.76 -7.08 2.78
N LEU A 518 15.53 -5.87 2.27
CA LEU A 518 15.78 -4.66 3.04
C LEU A 518 14.63 -4.44 4.01
N ALA A 519 14.95 -4.19 5.28
CA ALA A 519 13.94 -3.96 6.31
C ALA A 519 14.36 -2.83 7.25
N TYR A 520 13.36 -2.13 7.78
CA TYR A 520 13.54 -1.15 8.84
C TYR A 520 13.09 -1.74 10.18
N LYS A 521 13.92 -1.56 11.19
CA LYS A 521 13.63 -1.95 12.58
C LYS A 521 13.20 -0.71 13.35
N ILE A 522 11.93 -0.64 13.69
CA ILE A 522 11.33 0.41 14.52
C ILE A 522 11.93 0.31 15.91
N PRO A 523 12.49 1.41 16.46
CA PRO A 523 13.23 1.34 17.72
C PRO A 523 12.33 1.19 18.94
N PRO A 524 12.82 0.54 20.00
CA PRO A 524 12.25 0.67 21.33
C PRO A 524 12.58 2.04 21.94
N TYR A 525 12.07 2.26 23.15
CA TYR A 525 12.25 3.53 23.85
C TYR A 525 13.70 3.88 24.25
N ASP A 526 14.62 2.91 24.24
CA ASP A 526 15.99 3.02 24.72
C ASP A 526 17.06 2.85 23.62
N LYS A 527 16.64 2.70 22.35
CA LYS A 527 17.55 2.51 21.20
C LYS A 527 17.10 3.34 20.00
N GLY A 528 17.98 3.55 19.04
CA GLY A 528 17.64 4.08 17.72
C GLY A 528 17.18 2.98 16.78
N GLY A 529 16.52 3.36 15.68
CA GLY A 529 16.10 2.45 14.63
C GLY A 529 17.29 1.91 13.83
N GLN A 530 17.06 0.83 13.11
CA GLN A 530 18.07 0.20 12.27
C GLN A 530 17.52 -0.11 10.87
N VAL A 531 18.34 0.07 9.85
CA VAL A 531 18.10 -0.53 8.53
C VAL A 531 18.97 -1.78 8.42
N VAL A 532 18.36 -2.89 8.03
CA VAL A 532 19.03 -4.19 7.92
C VAL A 532 18.74 -4.82 6.56
N THR A 533 19.71 -5.57 6.05
CA THR A 533 19.47 -6.53 4.97
C THR A 533 19.39 -7.93 5.55
N ILE A 534 18.46 -8.76 5.05
CA ILE A 534 18.13 -10.08 5.59
C ILE A 534 18.34 -11.11 4.49
N ASP A 535 19.19 -12.10 4.75
CA ASP A 535 19.33 -13.28 3.88
C ASP A 535 18.10 -14.19 4.06
N PRO A 536 17.26 -14.38 3.04
CA PRO A 536 16.03 -15.16 3.14
C PRO A 536 16.26 -16.68 3.26
N LYS A 537 17.50 -17.15 3.08
CA LYS A 537 17.85 -18.56 3.22
C LYS A 537 18.20 -18.92 4.67
N THR A 538 18.76 -17.96 5.39
CA THR A 538 19.29 -18.19 6.75
C THR A 538 18.56 -17.38 7.82
N GLY A 539 17.82 -16.32 7.46
CA GLY A 539 17.24 -15.34 8.38
C GLY A 539 18.28 -14.40 9.00
N LYS A 540 19.55 -14.51 8.57
CA LYS A 540 20.64 -13.69 9.11
C LYS A 540 20.46 -12.23 8.65
N GLN A 541 20.58 -11.32 9.61
CA GLN A 541 20.55 -9.88 9.39
C GLN A 541 21.95 -9.30 9.35
N THR A 542 22.14 -8.31 8.49
CA THR A 542 23.32 -7.44 8.44
C THR A 542 22.84 -6.01 8.59
N VAL A 543 23.35 -5.29 9.59
CA VAL A 543 23.00 -3.90 9.82
C VAL A 543 23.67 -3.02 8.77
N LEU A 544 22.89 -2.19 8.11
CA LEU A 544 23.35 -1.19 7.14
C LEU A 544 23.39 0.21 7.75
N LEU A 545 22.46 0.51 8.66
CA LEU A 545 22.35 1.79 9.34
C LEU A 545 21.83 1.59 10.76
N GLU A 546 22.40 2.31 11.73
CA GLU A 546 21.93 2.35 13.11
C GLU A 546 21.80 3.80 13.57
N ASN A 547 20.59 4.20 13.94
CA ASN A 547 20.29 5.57 14.36
C ASN A 547 20.69 5.79 15.83
N PRO A 548 21.00 7.06 16.18
CA PRO A 548 21.35 7.39 17.56
C PRO A 548 20.18 7.17 18.53
N ALA A 549 20.51 6.73 19.75
CA ALA A 549 19.51 6.49 20.81
C ALA A 549 19.17 7.75 21.65
N GLN A 550 19.74 8.91 21.35
CA GLN A 550 19.44 10.16 22.06
C GLN A 550 17.96 10.52 21.92
N GLU A 551 17.37 10.99 23.01
CA GLU A 551 15.92 11.20 23.15
C GLU A 551 15.37 12.14 22.06
N ASP A 552 16.01 13.27 21.83
CA ASP A 552 15.58 14.26 20.81
C ASP A 552 15.65 13.72 19.37
N ILE A 553 16.65 12.89 19.07
CA ILE A 553 16.81 12.23 17.77
C ILE A 553 15.79 11.13 17.60
N ARG A 554 15.61 10.31 18.63
CA ARG A 554 14.60 9.24 18.62
C ARG A 554 13.19 9.81 18.55
N ASP A 555 12.89 10.92 19.22
CA ASP A 555 11.59 11.60 19.10
C ASP A 555 11.35 12.11 17.68
N ALA A 556 12.40 12.59 17.00
CA ALA A 556 12.30 12.95 15.59
C ALA A 556 12.11 11.72 14.68
N GLU A 557 12.69 10.56 15.00
CA GLU A 557 12.51 9.31 14.27
C GLU A 557 11.12 8.70 14.47
N THR A 558 10.62 8.70 15.71
CA THR A 558 9.38 8.01 16.08
C THR A 558 8.12 8.89 16.01
N GLN A 559 8.22 10.10 15.49
CA GLN A 559 7.05 10.97 15.29
C GLN A 559 6.11 10.46 14.18
N PHE A 560 6.61 9.63 13.29
CA PHE A 560 5.88 9.12 12.13
C PHE A 560 5.04 7.89 12.49
N VAL A 561 3.83 7.82 11.96
CA VAL A 561 2.96 6.65 12.13
C VAL A 561 3.34 5.60 11.09
N LEU A 562 3.83 4.45 11.53
CA LEU A 562 4.30 3.37 10.68
C LEU A 562 3.38 2.15 10.81
N PRO A 563 3.11 1.43 9.71
CA PRO A 563 3.64 1.65 8.35
C PRO A 563 2.80 2.57 7.46
N ASP A 564 1.58 2.92 7.82
CA ASP A 564 0.55 3.52 6.96
C ASP A 564 0.65 5.06 6.80
N GLY A 565 1.04 5.77 7.86
CA GLY A 565 1.11 7.24 7.86
C GLY A 565 2.36 7.85 7.26
N ALA A 566 3.37 7.04 6.89
CA ALA A 566 4.66 7.53 6.43
C ALA A 566 5.16 6.83 5.16
N GLU A 567 6.05 7.52 4.46
CA GLU A 567 6.85 6.98 3.35
C GLU A 567 8.28 6.80 3.82
N MET A 568 8.84 5.60 3.60
CA MET A 568 10.21 5.26 3.95
C MET A 568 11.00 4.88 2.71
N LEU A 569 12.15 5.54 2.52
CA LEU A 569 13.08 5.25 1.45
C LEU A 569 14.48 5.00 2.03
N TYR A 570 15.23 4.11 1.42
CA TYR A 570 16.62 3.87 1.77
C TYR A 570 17.46 3.72 0.51
N GLY A 571 18.56 4.43 0.45
CA GLY A 571 19.56 4.37 -0.62
C GLY A 571 20.80 5.18 -0.24
N ASP A 572 21.94 4.83 -0.81
CA ASP A 572 23.24 5.48 -0.56
C ASP A 572 23.59 5.64 0.94
N GLY A 573 23.26 4.62 1.74
CA GLY A 573 23.53 4.61 3.17
C GLY A 573 22.74 5.66 3.96
N ALA A 574 21.57 6.06 3.46
CA ALA A 574 20.68 7.00 4.14
C ALA A 574 19.22 6.52 4.16
N LEU A 575 18.57 6.74 5.30
CA LEU A 575 17.15 6.49 5.55
C LEU A 575 16.40 7.80 5.54
N TYR A 576 15.35 7.87 4.73
CA TYR A 576 14.43 8.99 4.59
C TYR A 576 13.07 8.55 5.11
N ILE A 577 12.56 9.21 6.14
CA ILE A 577 11.22 8.98 6.69
C ILE A 577 10.43 10.27 6.54
N SER A 578 9.24 10.22 5.97
CA SER A 578 8.40 11.40 5.75
C SER A 578 6.92 11.11 5.93
N ASP A 579 6.15 12.10 6.39
CA ASP A 579 4.70 11.97 6.53
C ASP A 579 3.99 11.94 5.17
N LYS A 580 2.86 11.23 5.12
CA LYS A 580 1.87 11.26 4.03
C LYS A 580 0.78 12.31 4.28
N LEU A 581 0.42 12.50 5.55
CA LEU A 581 -0.64 13.41 6.00
C LEU A 581 -0.14 14.26 7.15
N MET A 582 -0.40 15.55 7.08
CA MET A 582 -0.03 16.50 8.13
C MET A 582 -1.28 17.15 8.71
N SER A 583 -1.39 17.17 10.03
CA SER A 583 -2.42 17.90 10.75
C SER A 583 -1.78 18.83 11.78
N LYS A 584 -2.54 19.82 12.23
CA LYS A 584 -2.09 20.69 13.32
C LYS A 584 -1.87 19.84 14.57
N PRO A 585 -0.68 19.92 15.21
CA PRO A 585 -0.43 19.24 16.47
C PRO A 585 -1.45 19.66 17.54
N SER A 586 -1.83 18.73 18.39
CA SER A 586 -2.66 19.07 19.56
C SER A 586 -1.91 20.03 20.48
N ALA A 587 -2.62 20.82 21.26
CA ALA A 587 -2.00 21.76 22.22
C ALA A 587 -1.13 21.05 23.28
N ALA A 588 -1.33 19.76 23.49
CA ALA A 588 -0.56 18.93 24.41
C ALA A 588 0.73 18.36 23.77
N ASP A 589 0.82 18.33 22.44
CA ASP A 589 2.02 17.85 21.73
C ASP A 589 2.99 19.01 21.55
N THR A 590 4.00 19.04 22.38
CA THR A 590 5.06 20.07 22.37
C THR A 590 6.25 19.69 21.49
N ARG A 591 6.25 18.47 20.90
CA ARG A 591 7.36 18.01 20.06
C ARG A 591 7.39 18.77 18.75
N LYS A 592 8.60 19.03 18.27
CA LYS A 592 8.80 19.60 16.94
C LYS A 592 8.39 18.58 15.88
N ARG A 593 7.41 18.93 15.07
CA ARG A 593 7.00 18.10 13.92
C ARG A 593 7.84 18.42 12.70
N ASN A 594 8.22 17.38 11.97
CA ASN A 594 8.96 17.49 10.72
C ASN A 594 8.13 16.85 9.60
N LEU A 595 8.23 17.41 8.39
CA LEU A 595 7.70 16.81 7.17
C LEU A 595 8.51 15.55 6.81
N ALA A 596 9.82 15.63 6.98
CA ALA A 596 10.73 14.50 6.78
C ALA A 596 11.95 14.60 7.70
N VAL A 597 12.52 13.45 8.04
CA VAL A 597 13.80 13.32 8.75
C VAL A 597 14.68 12.37 7.97
N VAL A 598 15.94 12.73 7.80
CA VAL A 598 16.92 11.94 7.05
C VAL A 598 18.10 11.58 7.95
N PHE A 599 18.35 10.27 8.03
CA PHE A 599 19.47 9.69 8.76
C PHE A 599 20.49 9.14 7.77
N GLY A 600 21.77 9.26 8.08
CA GLY A 600 22.81 8.66 7.25
C GLY A 600 24.16 8.65 7.93
N ALA A 601 25.02 7.72 7.50
CA ALA A 601 26.41 7.69 7.91
C ALA A 601 27.18 8.91 7.33
N ASN A 602 28.21 9.35 8.04
CA ASN A 602 29.13 10.39 7.58
C ASN A 602 30.07 9.86 6.50
#